data_746c917a35cbf2734e4e8652c41e274a
#
_entry.id   746c917a35cbf2734e4e8652c41e274a
#
_cell.length_a   1.000
_cell.length_b   1.000
_cell.length_c   1.000
_cell.angle_alpha   90.00
_cell.angle_beta   90.00
_cell.angle_gamma   90.00
#
_symmetry.space_group_name_H-M   'P 1'
#
loop_
_entity.id
_entity.type
_entity.pdbx_description
1 polymer ?
#
loop_
_entity_poly.entity_id
_entity_poly.type
_entity_poly.pdbx_seq_one_letter_code
_entity_poly.pdbx_strand_id
1 'polypeptide(L)'
;MKFFIDTANVEDIKKANDMGVICGVTTNPSLIAKEGRDFGEVIREIASIVDGPISGEVKATTEDAAGMIAEGREIAAIHPNMVVKIPMTVEGLKATKVLSAEGIKCNVTLIFSANQALLAARAGAAYVSPFLGRLDDISMPGIDLVRTIADMFALYDDIHTEIIAASVRNPVHVTDCALAGADIATVPYSVIEQMTKHPLTDQGIEKFQADYKAVFGE
;
A
#
# COMPACT_ATOMS: atom_id res chain seq x y z
N MET A 1 -9.09 5.61 -7.40
CA MET A 1 -8.18 4.99 -6.41
C MET A 1 -7.16 4.14 -7.15
N LYS A 2 -5.87 4.29 -6.87
CA LYS A 2 -4.78 3.48 -7.40
C LYS A 2 -4.63 2.19 -6.59
N PHE A 3 -4.03 1.14 -7.20
CA PHE A 3 -3.72 -0.10 -6.49
C PHE A 3 -2.22 -0.27 -6.32
N PHE A 4 -1.81 -0.57 -5.09
CA PHE A 4 -0.52 -1.19 -4.78
C PHE A 4 -0.75 -2.63 -4.39
N ILE A 5 0.26 -3.48 -4.52
CA ILE A 5 0.24 -4.83 -3.99
C ILE A 5 0.98 -4.88 -2.64
N ASP A 6 0.39 -5.56 -1.64
CA ASP A 6 0.96 -5.69 -0.30
C ASP A 6 1.64 -7.06 -0.13
N THR A 7 2.86 -7.17 -0.64
CA THR A 7 3.66 -8.40 -0.56
C THR A 7 5.14 -8.13 -0.86
N ALA A 8 6.01 -9.03 -0.40
CA ALA A 8 7.40 -9.13 -0.84
C ALA A 8 7.63 -10.33 -1.78
N ASN A 9 6.58 -11.12 -2.05
CA ASN A 9 6.67 -12.28 -2.93
C ASN A 9 6.72 -11.83 -4.39
N VAL A 10 7.85 -12.07 -5.03
CA VAL A 10 8.13 -11.62 -6.40
C VAL A 10 7.18 -12.24 -7.43
N GLU A 11 6.80 -13.50 -7.25
CA GLU A 11 5.90 -14.18 -8.19
C GLU A 11 4.48 -13.61 -8.14
N ASP A 12 3.98 -13.26 -6.95
CA ASP A 12 2.69 -12.58 -6.81
C ASP A 12 2.73 -11.17 -7.42
N ILE A 13 3.85 -10.46 -7.25
CA ILE A 13 4.06 -9.15 -7.87
C ILE A 13 4.04 -9.24 -9.40
N LYS A 14 4.75 -10.21 -9.99
CA LYS A 14 4.75 -10.46 -11.45
C LYS A 14 3.34 -10.70 -11.96
N LYS A 15 2.58 -11.62 -11.32
CA LYS A 15 1.20 -11.93 -11.70
C LYS A 15 0.29 -10.69 -11.66
N ALA A 16 0.36 -9.90 -10.59
CA ALA A 16 -0.43 -8.69 -10.47
C ALA A 16 -0.01 -7.60 -11.48
N ASN A 17 1.29 -7.47 -11.75
CA ASN A 17 1.83 -6.55 -12.74
C ASN A 17 1.39 -6.93 -14.16
N ASP A 18 1.39 -8.22 -14.50
CA ASP A 18 0.92 -8.73 -15.79
C ASP A 18 -0.58 -8.46 -16.02
N MET A 19 -1.38 -8.37 -14.96
CA MET A 19 -2.78 -7.94 -15.03
C MET A 19 -2.91 -6.44 -15.39
N GLY A 20 -1.85 -5.64 -15.25
CA GLY A 20 -1.85 -4.21 -15.54
C GLY A 20 -2.65 -3.36 -14.54
N VAL A 21 -2.93 -3.88 -13.34
CA VAL A 21 -3.80 -3.20 -12.37
C VAL A 21 -3.04 -2.51 -11.24
N ILE A 22 -1.78 -2.87 -10.99
CA ILE A 22 -0.98 -2.27 -9.92
C ILE A 22 -0.03 -1.20 -10.47
N CYS A 23 0.27 -0.22 -9.62
CA CYS A 23 1.24 0.84 -9.93
C CYS A 23 2.24 1.11 -8.80
N GLY A 24 2.36 0.19 -7.84
CA GLY A 24 3.29 0.29 -6.72
C GLY A 24 3.23 -0.93 -5.81
N VAL A 25 4.13 -0.96 -4.84
CA VAL A 25 4.28 -2.09 -3.91
C VAL A 25 4.47 -1.57 -2.49
N THR A 26 3.83 -2.19 -1.52
CA THR A 26 4.18 -2.02 -0.11
C THR A 26 4.78 -3.31 0.44
N THR A 27 5.87 -3.17 1.17
CA THR A 27 6.46 -4.25 1.95
C THR A 27 6.46 -3.89 3.44
N ASN A 28 6.83 -4.84 4.28
CA ASN A 28 7.07 -4.63 5.70
C ASN A 28 8.04 -5.70 6.22
N PRO A 29 8.63 -5.52 7.42
CA PRO A 29 9.61 -6.49 7.94
C PRO A 29 9.10 -7.93 8.00
N SER A 30 7.82 -8.14 8.29
CA SER A 30 7.23 -9.48 8.36
C SER A 30 7.09 -10.14 6.98
N LEU A 31 6.76 -9.36 5.95
CA LEU A 31 6.68 -9.85 4.57
C LEU A 31 8.07 -10.20 4.03
N ILE A 32 9.05 -9.32 4.25
CA ILE A 32 10.44 -9.58 3.85
C ILE A 32 11.00 -10.82 4.57
N ALA A 33 10.75 -10.96 5.88
CA ALA A 33 11.22 -12.11 6.65
C ALA A 33 10.69 -13.46 6.12
N LYS A 34 9.48 -13.48 5.57
CA LYS A 34 8.88 -14.70 4.97
C LYS A 34 9.62 -15.15 3.70
N GLU A 35 10.21 -14.23 2.95
CA GLU A 35 10.97 -14.57 1.74
C GLU A 35 12.33 -15.22 2.06
N GLY A 36 12.89 -15.05 3.27
CA GLY A 36 14.17 -15.62 3.69
C GLY A 36 15.36 -15.15 2.87
N ARG A 37 15.26 -13.99 2.20
CA ARG A 37 16.25 -13.40 1.31
C ARG A 37 16.74 -12.06 1.82
N ASP A 38 17.87 -11.58 1.30
CA ASP A 38 18.38 -10.24 1.58
C ASP A 38 17.38 -9.15 1.15
N PHE A 39 17.16 -8.16 2.03
CA PHE A 39 16.22 -7.07 1.80
C PHE A 39 16.54 -6.29 0.51
N GLY A 40 17.81 -5.93 0.32
CA GLY A 40 18.23 -5.13 -0.84
C GLY A 40 18.10 -5.91 -2.16
N GLU A 41 18.34 -7.22 -2.14
CA GLU A 41 18.13 -8.07 -3.32
C GLU A 41 16.66 -8.15 -3.72
N VAL A 42 15.77 -8.41 -2.75
CA VAL A 42 14.32 -8.48 -2.98
C VAL A 42 13.81 -7.14 -3.53
N ILE A 43 14.19 -6.02 -2.93
CA ILE A 43 13.76 -4.70 -3.37
C ILE A 43 14.24 -4.38 -4.78
N ARG A 44 15.50 -4.69 -5.13
CA ARG A 44 15.99 -4.47 -6.51
C ARG A 44 15.24 -5.31 -7.54
N GLU A 45 14.91 -6.55 -7.20
CA GLU A 45 14.11 -7.41 -8.06
C GLU A 45 12.70 -6.85 -8.25
N ILE A 46 12.04 -6.43 -7.18
CA ILE A 46 10.73 -5.75 -7.23
C ILE A 46 10.79 -4.50 -8.12
N ALA A 47 11.83 -3.67 -7.96
CA ALA A 47 12.01 -2.45 -8.74
C ALA A 47 12.24 -2.71 -10.24
N SER A 48 12.73 -3.89 -10.60
CA SER A 48 12.85 -4.30 -12.01
C SER A 48 11.53 -4.72 -12.66
N ILE A 49 10.49 -4.97 -11.85
CA ILE A 49 9.18 -5.46 -12.31
C ILE A 49 8.15 -4.32 -12.32
N VAL A 50 8.10 -3.52 -11.25
CA VAL A 50 7.09 -2.47 -11.06
C VAL A 50 7.74 -1.09 -11.20
N ASP A 51 7.31 -0.34 -12.21
CA ASP A 51 7.71 1.07 -12.37
C ASP A 51 6.76 1.97 -11.58
N GLY A 52 7.04 2.12 -10.29
CA GLY A 52 6.22 2.92 -9.38
C GLY A 52 6.75 2.90 -7.94
N PRO A 53 6.08 3.58 -7.00
CA PRO A 53 6.53 3.66 -5.62
C PRO A 53 6.65 2.29 -4.95
N ILE A 54 7.76 2.05 -4.26
CA ILE A 54 8.03 0.82 -3.50
C ILE A 54 8.33 1.21 -2.06
N SER A 55 7.44 0.87 -1.14
CA SER A 55 7.62 1.14 0.28
C SER A 55 8.50 0.06 0.93
N GLY A 56 9.71 0.47 1.36
CA GLY A 56 10.63 -0.31 2.18
C GLY A 56 10.68 0.25 3.60
N GLU A 57 10.44 -0.59 4.61
CA GLU A 57 10.32 -0.15 6.00
C GLU A 57 11.66 -0.24 6.73
N VAL A 58 11.94 0.75 7.58
CA VAL A 58 13.06 0.71 8.53
C VAL A 58 12.95 -0.51 9.44
N LYS A 59 14.06 -0.95 10.03
CA LYS A 59 14.06 -2.15 10.89
C LYS A 59 13.13 -1.96 12.09
N ALA A 60 12.40 -3.01 12.43
CA ALA A 60 11.48 -2.99 13.57
C ALA A 60 12.19 -2.77 14.93
N THR A 61 13.50 -2.97 14.98
CA THR A 61 14.33 -2.80 16.18
C THR A 61 14.95 -1.41 16.30
N THR A 62 14.78 -0.54 15.29
CA THR A 62 15.31 0.83 15.30
C THR A 62 14.28 1.76 15.92
N GLU A 63 14.54 2.24 17.14
CA GLU A 63 13.56 3.00 17.92
C GLU A 63 13.79 4.52 17.90
N ASP A 64 15.02 4.98 17.61
CA ASP A 64 15.37 6.40 17.63
C ASP A 64 15.37 7.03 16.23
N ALA A 65 15.16 8.35 16.17
CA ALA A 65 15.11 9.09 14.93
C ALA A 65 16.42 9.05 14.14
N ALA A 66 17.57 9.06 14.80
CA ALA A 66 18.88 9.08 14.14
C ALA A 66 19.11 7.76 13.37
N GLY A 67 18.77 6.63 14.00
CA GLY A 67 18.81 5.32 13.37
C GLY A 67 17.85 5.22 12.18
N MET A 68 16.59 5.66 12.35
CA MET A 68 15.59 5.66 11.26
C MET A 68 16.01 6.54 10.08
N ILE A 69 16.66 7.69 10.34
CA ILE A 69 17.18 8.57 9.29
C ILE A 69 18.32 7.89 8.53
N ALA A 70 19.26 7.27 9.24
CA ALA A 70 20.38 6.56 8.61
C ALA A 70 19.88 5.42 7.72
N GLU A 71 19.02 4.55 8.23
CA GLU A 71 18.40 3.47 7.47
C GLU A 71 17.54 3.99 6.32
N GLY A 72 16.79 5.06 6.54
CA GLY A 72 15.97 5.68 5.50
C GLY A 72 16.76 6.16 4.30
N ARG A 73 17.94 6.74 4.52
CA ARG A 73 18.86 7.14 3.44
C ARG A 73 19.43 5.93 2.70
N GLU A 74 19.77 4.84 3.41
CA GLU A 74 20.20 3.58 2.80
C GLU A 74 19.11 2.96 1.93
N ILE A 75 17.87 2.90 2.44
CA ILE A 75 16.70 2.39 1.70
C ILE A 75 16.45 3.25 0.44
N ALA A 76 16.43 4.57 0.58
CA ALA A 76 16.21 5.49 -0.54
C ALA A 76 17.29 5.37 -1.63
N ALA A 77 18.52 5.02 -1.25
CA ALA A 77 19.63 4.86 -2.19
C ALA A 77 19.56 3.57 -3.03
N ILE A 78 18.67 2.61 -2.71
CA ILE A 78 18.56 1.34 -3.44
C ILE A 78 18.01 1.59 -4.86
N HIS A 79 16.99 2.43 -4.99
CA HIS A 79 16.34 2.74 -6.27
C HIS A 79 15.57 4.07 -6.20
N PRO A 80 15.45 4.85 -7.30
CA PRO A 80 14.71 6.12 -7.31
C PRO A 80 13.22 6.03 -6.91
N ASN A 81 12.59 4.87 -7.11
CA ASN A 81 11.18 4.63 -6.76
C ASN A 81 10.97 4.29 -5.27
N MET A 82 12.03 4.27 -4.47
CA MET A 82 11.90 3.92 -3.06
C MET A 82 11.15 4.98 -2.27
N VAL A 83 10.29 4.49 -1.39
CA VAL A 83 9.57 5.24 -0.37
C VAL A 83 9.94 4.65 0.98
N VAL A 84 10.48 5.46 1.88
CA VAL A 84 10.90 5.01 3.21
C VAL A 84 9.67 4.88 4.09
N LYS A 85 9.39 3.66 4.54
CA LYS A 85 8.26 3.40 5.42
C LYS A 85 8.70 3.49 6.88
N ILE A 86 7.98 4.28 7.68
CA ILE A 86 8.38 4.69 9.03
C ILE A 86 7.19 4.52 9.97
N PRO A 87 7.37 3.89 11.17
CA PRO A 87 6.28 3.72 12.12
C PRO A 87 5.84 5.04 12.73
N MET A 88 4.53 5.18 13.03
CA MET A 88 3.92 6.36 13.64
C MET A 88 4.31 6.48 15.13
N THR A 89 5.45 7.07 15.38
CA THR A 89 5.99 7.40 16.70
C THR A 89 6.52 8.83 16.73
N VAL A 90 6.84 9.36 17.91
CA VAL A 90 7.50 10.68 18.02
C VAL A 90 8.83 10.67 17.27
N GLU A 91 9.63 9.63 17.42
CA GLU A 91 10.93 9.50 16.73
C GLU A 91 10.73 9.28 15.21
N GLY A 92 9.70 8.53 14.81
CA GLY A 92 9.32 8.37 13.40
C GLY A 92 8.91 9.69 12.74
N LEU A 93 8.17 10.56 13.44
CA LEU A 93 7.84 11.90 12.93
C LEU A 93 9.07 12.81 12.79
N LYS A 94 10.01 12.74 13.74
CA LYS A 94 11.31 13.46 13.63
C LYS A 94 12.10 12.98 12.40
N ALA A 95 12.16 11.64 12.19
CA ALA A 95 12.82 11.05 11.05
C ALA A 95 12.14 11.46 9.73
N THR A 96 10.81 11.39 9.66
CA THR A 96 10.02 11.81 8.50
C THR A 96 10.31 13.26 8.12
N LYS A 97 10.34 14.17 9.09
CA LYS A 97 10.66 15.60 8.86
C LYS A 97 12.03 15.78 8.19
N VAL A 98 13.04 15.08 8.67
CA VAL A 98 14.40 15.20 8.12
C VAL A 98 14.49 14.61 6.72
N LEU A 99 14.03 13.38 6.53
CA LEU A 99 14.07 12.70 5.24
C LEU A 99 13.23 13.43 4.17
N SER A 100 12.06 13.93 4.54
CA SER A 100 11.22 14.72 3.64
C SER A 100 11.89 16.02 3.21
N ALA A 101 12.60 16.73 4.11
CA ALA A 101 13.37 17.92 3.78
C ALA A 101 14.56 17.61 2.85
N GLU A 102 15.05 16.39 2.81
CA GLU A 102 16.07 15.89 1.90
C GLU A 102 15.48 15.42 0.55
N GLY A 103 14.16 15.54 0.34
CA GLY A 103 13.47 15.08 -0.87
C GLY A 103 13.18 13.57 -0.89
N ILE A 104 13.40 12.86 0.20
CA ILE A 104 13.10 11.43 0.33
C ILE A 104 11.63 11.25 0.71
N LYS A 105 10.87 10.55 -0.13
CA LYS A 105 9.47 10.26 0.15
C LYS A 105 9.32 9.30 1.32
N CYS A 106 8.45 9.66 2.28
CA CYS A 106 8.15 8.84 3.44
C CYS A 106 6.69 8.36 3.43
N ASN A 107 6.49 7.11 3.84
CA ASN A 107 5.18 6.51 4.12
C ASN A 107 5.08 6.24 5.62
N VAL A 108 4.33 7.08 6.34
CA VAL A 108 4.13 6.87 7.77
C VAL A 108 3.06 5.80 7.98
N THR A 109 3.48 4.69 8.60
CA THR A 109 2.68 3.47 8.77
C THR A 109 2.19 3.28 10.20
N LEU A 110 1.33 2.28 10.41
CA LEU A 110 0.68 2.00 11.69
C LEU A 110 -0.17 3.18 12.18
N ILE A 111 -0.93 3.75 11.26
CA ILE A 111 -1.89 4.79 11.54
C ILE A 111 -3.22 4.16 11.97
N PHE A 112 -3.70 4.52 13.16
CA PHE A 112 -4.94 4.03 13.76
C PHE A 112 -5.88 5.15 14.23
N SER A 113 -5.50 6.43 14.01
CA SER A 113 -6.36 7.59 14.26
C SER A 113 -6.12 8.71 13.24
N ALA A 114 -7.14 9.55 13.03
CA ALA A 114 -7.02 10.70 12.15
C ALA A 114 -5.99 11.72 12.65
N ASN A 115 -5.83 11.87 13.96
CA ASN A 115 -4.81 12.73 14.55
C ASN A 115 -3.39 12.27 14.20
N GLN A 116 -3.13 10.96 14.17
CA GLN A 116 -1.85 10.42 13.73
C GLN A 116 -1.58 10.75 12.26
N ALA A 117 -2.57 10.59 11.40
CA ALA A 117 -2.45 10.94 9.98
C ALA A 117 -2.14 12.43 9.78
N LEU A 118 -2.83 13.32 10.52
CA LEU A 118 -2.59 14.76 10.45
C LEU A 118 -1.17 15.14 10.90
N LEU A 119 -0.68 14.56 12.00
CA LEU A 119 0.69 14.76 12.45
C LEU A 119 1.72 14.31 11.42
N ALA A 120 1.50 13.14 10.79
CA ALA A 120 2.36 12.62 9.75
C ALA A 120 2.39 13.51 8.51
N ALA A 121 1.22 13.99 8.06
CA ALA A 121 1.13 14.95 6.95
C ALA A 121 1.88 16.25 7.25
N ARG A 122 1.72 16.80 8.45
CA ARG A 122 2.42 18.02 8.88
C ARG A 122 3.93 17.81 9.08
N ALA A 123 4.38 16.58 9.32
CA ALA A 123 5.81 16.25 9.34
C ALA A 123 6.40 16.09 7.92
N GLY A 124 5.59 16.18 6.85
CA GLY A 124 6.02 16.11 5.46
C GLY A 124 5.94 14.72 4.84
N ALA A 125 5.16 13.81 5.42
CA ALA A 125 4.92 12.50 4.83
C ALA A 125 4.30 12.60 3.43
N ALA A 126 4.85 11.90 2.45
CA ALA A 126 4.25 11.76 1.12
C ALA A 126 3.03 10.84 1.15
N TYR A 127 3.04 9.87 2.06
CA TYR A 127 1.96 8.90 2.25
C TYR A 127 1.70 8.64 3.73
N VAL A 128 0.45 8.30 4.05
CA VAL A 128 0.03 7.73 5.34
C VAL A 128 -0.68 6.40 5.10
N SER A 129 -0.39 5.41 5.94
CA SER A 129 -1.00 4.08 5.83
C SER A 129 -1.90 3.79 7.03
N PRO A 130 -3.21 4.14 6.98
CA PRO A 130 -4.20 3.70 7.96
C PRO A 130 -4.50 2.20 7.80
N PHE A 131 -4.54 1.47 8.92
CA PHE A 131 -4.71 0.03 8.98
C PHE A 131 -6.15 -0.37 9.28
N LEU A 132 -7.03 -0.33 8.26
CA LEU A 132 -8.45 -0.58 8.46
C LEU A 132 -8.75 -2.00 8.98
N GLY A 133 -8.16 -3.04 8.42
CA GLY A 133 -8.46 -4.41 8.82
C GLY A 133 -8.05 -4.75 10.26
N ARG A 134 -7.02 -4.11 10.82
CA ARG A 134 -6.66 -4.28 12.23
C ARG A 134 -7.65 -3.60 13.18
N LEU A 135 -8.30 -2.52 12.74
CA LEU A 135 -9.39 -1.92 13.51
C LEU A 135 -10.62 -2.83 13.51
N ASP A 136 -10.94 -3.45 12.38
CA ASP A 136 -12.04 -4.43 12.31
C ASP A 136 -11.78 -5.62 13.24
N ASP A 137 -10.52 -6.07 13.40
CA ASP A 137 -10.14 -7.15 14.31
C ASP A 137 -10.52 -6.85 15.79
N ILE A 138 -10.66 -5.57 16.15
CA ILE A 138 -11.08 -5.13 17.48
C ILE A 138 -12.49 -4.52 17.50
N SER A 139 -13.30 -4.85 16.50
CA SER A 139 -14.69 -4.41 16.36
C SER A 139 -14.88 -2.89 16.21
N MET A 140 -13.90 -2.22 15.64
CA MET A 140 -13.98 -0.82 15.23
C MET A 140 -14.05 -0.75 13.70
N PRO A 141 -15.07 -0.09 13.08
CA PRO A 141 -15.16 0.01 11.63
C PRO A 141 -13.94 0.76 11.04
N GLY A 142 -12.97 0.01 10.51
CA GLY A 142 -11.71 0.56 10.04
C GLY A 142 -11.88 1.52 8.86
N ILE A 143 -12.94 1.34 8.08
CA ILE A 143 -13.26 2.23 6.95
C ILE A 143 -13.62 3.64 7.40
N ASP A 144 -14.17 3.82 8.59
CA ASP A 144 -14.50 5.14 9.13
C ASP A 144 -13.23 5.97 9.41
N LEU A 145 -12.12 5.32 9.76
CA LEU A 145 -10.82 5.98 9.86
C LEU A 145 -10.36 6.52 8.50
N VAL A 146 -10.43 5.69 7.45
CA VAL A 146 -10.03 6.09 6.08
C VAL A 146 -10.86 7.29 5.62
N ARG A 147 -12.19 7.22 5.78
CA ARG A 147 -13.11 8.32 5.42
C ARG A 147 -12.79 9.60 6.19
N THR A 148 -12.59 9.49 7.52
CA THR A 148 -12.29 10.66 8.36
C THR A 148 -10.98 11.33 7.94
N ILE A 149 -9.95 10.55 7.58
CA ILE A 149 -8.68 11.11 7.10
C ILE A 149 -8.87 11.81 5.76
N ALA A 150 -9.60 11.17 4.80
CA ALA A 150 -9.87 11.74 3.49
C ALA A 150 -10.64 13.07 3.59
N ASP A 151 -11.73 13.07 4.36
CA ASP A 151 -12.55 14.27 4.61
C ASP A 151 -11.71 15.38 5.26
N MET A 152 -10.87 15.03 6.23
CA MET A 152 -10.00 15.99 6.92
C MET A 152 -8.95 16.57 5.99
N PHE A 153 -8.27 15.75 5.18
CA PHE A 153 -7.22 16.23 4.27
C PHE A 153 -7.79 17.13 3.18
N ALA A 154 -9.00 16.84 2.71
CA ALA A 154 -9.71 17.67 1.72
C ALA A 154 -10.03 19.10 2.20
N LEU A 155 -9.94 19.39 3.50
CA LEU A 155 -10.16 20.74 4.05
C LEU A 155 -8.91 21.64 3.94
N TYR A 156 -7.75 21.09 3.59
CA TYR A 156 -6.48 21.81 3.62
C TYR A 156 -5.74 21.70 2.28
N ASP A 157 -5.72 22.76 1.50
CA ASP A 157 -5.08 22.81 0.17
C ASP A 157 -3.56 22.58 0.21
N ASP A 158 -2.93 22.73 1.37
CA ASP A 158 -1.50 22.53 1.59
C ASP A 158 -1.12 21.12 2.04
N ILE A 159 -2.09 20.22 2.20
CA ILE A 159 -1.84 18.79 2.47
C ILE A 159 -1.90 18.02 1.14
N HIS A 160 -0.74 17.54 0.70
CA HIS A 160 -0.59 16.71 -0.50
C HIS A 160 -0.26 15.24 -0.18
N THR A 161 -0.41 14.86 1.08
CA THR A 161 -0.17 13.50 1.56
C THR A 161 -1.25 12.55 1.04
N GLU A 162 -0.86 11.52 0.29
CA GLU A 162 -1.79 10.50 -0.22
C GLU A 162 -2.07 9.43 0.86
N ILE A 163 -3.30 8.94 0.86
CA ILE A 163 -3.78 7.89 1.77
C ILE A 163 -3.59 6.53 1.10
N ILE A 164 -2.75 5.67 1.69
CA ILE A 164 -2.63 4.26 1.32
C ILE A 164 -3.45 3.44 2.32
N ALA A 165 -4.67 3.08 1.97
CA ALA A 165 -5.47 2.18 2.79
C ALA A 165 -4.78 0.81 2.89
N ALA A 166 -4.40 0.41 4.11
CA ALA A 166 -3.59 -0.77 4.39
C ALA A 166 -4.33 -1.78 5.27
N SER A 167 -3.80 -3.02 5.33
CA SER A 167 -4.48 -4.12 6.03
C SER A 167 -5.82 -4.49 5.41
N VAL A 168 -5.92 -4.38 4.08
CA VAL A 168 -7.09 -4.79 3.30
C VAL A 168 -7.19 -6.33 3.34
N ARG A 169 -8.40 -6.84 3.61
CA ARG A 169 -8.63 -8.28 3.85
C ARG A 169 -9.53 -8.95 2.81
N ASN A 170 -10.33 -8.20 2.07
CA ASN A 170 -11.34 -8.75 1.16
C ASN A 170 -11.77 -7.68 0.12
N PRO A 171 -12.50 -8.09 -0.96
CA PRO A 171 -12.98 -7.18 -2.00
C PRO A 171 -13.92 -6.07 -1.51
N VAL A 172 -14.69 -6.30 -0.43
CA VAL A 172 -15.58 -5.27 0.14
C VAL A 172 -14.76 -4.11 0.70
N HIS A 173 -13.68 -4.41 1.44
CA HIS A 173 -12.74 -3.37 1.90
C HIS A 173 -12.22 -2.50 0.76
N VAL A 174 -11.94 -3.10 -0.41
CA VAL A 174 -11.44 -2.35 -1.58
C VAL A 174 -12.48 -1.37 -2.09
N THR A 175 -13.74 -1.84 -2.24
CA THR A 175 -14.86 -0.99 -2.66
C THR A 175 -15.09 0.15 -1.66
N ASP A 176 -15.10 -0.19 -0.37
CA ASP A 176 -15.34 0.79 0.69
C ASP A 176 -14.22 1.84 0.76
N CYS A 177 -12.94 1.43 0.59
CA CYS A 177 -11.81 2.37 0.51
C CYS A 177 -11.95 3.33 -0.68
N ALA A 178 -12.37 2.82 -1.85
CA ALA A 178 -12.59 3.66 -3.02
C ALA A 178 -13.69 4.70 -2.79
N LEU A 179 -14.78 4.29 -2.12
CA LEU A 179 -15.91 5.18 -1.79
C LEU A 179 -15.60 6.14 -0.63
N ALA A 180 -14.66 5.76 0.24
CA ALA A 180 -14.21 6.60 1.36
C ALA A 180 -13.19 7.66 0.96
N GLY A 181 -12.70 7.68 -0.28
CA GLY A 181 -11.75 8.69 -0.76
C GLY A 181 -10.28 8.33 -0.52
N ALA A 182 -9.92 7.06 -0.33
CA ALA A 182 -8.53 6.64 -0.33
C ALA A 182 -7.89 6.91 -1.71
N ASP A 183 -6.66 7.43 -1.73
CA ASP A 183 -5.91 7.64 -2.97
C ASP A 183 -5.42 6.32 -3.54
N ILE A 184 -5.01 5.42 -2.65
CA ILE A 184 -4.40 4.14 -2.94
C ILE A 184 -4.97 3.10 -1.97
N ALA A 185 -5.20 1.87 -2.45
CA ALA A 185 -5.35 0.70 -1.60
C ALA A 185 -4.17 -0.24 -1.85
N THR A 186 -3.49 -0.68 -0.78
CA THR A 186 -2.50 -1.74 -0.90
C THR A 186 -3.13 -3.07 -0.53
N VAL A 187 -3.14 -3.99 -1.50
CA VAL A 187 -4.03 -5.16 -1.52
C VAL A 187 -3.21 -6.44 -1.70
N PRO A 188 -3.42 -7.49 -0.88
CA PRO A 188 -2.81 -8.79 -1.11
C PRO A 188 -3.21 -9.39 -2.46
N TYR A 189 -2.31 -10.13 -3.12
CA TYR A 189 -2.58 -10.76 -4.41
C TYR A 189 -3.87 -11.60 -4.41
N SER A 190 -4.08 -12.39 -3.35
CA SER A 190 -5.28 -13.23 -3.21
C SER A 190 -6.59 -12.42 -3.22
N VAL A 191 -6.57 -11.20 -2.71
CA VAL A 191 -7.75 -10.30 -2.75
C VAL A 191 -7.91 -9.71 -4.14
N ILE A 192 -6.82 -9.32 -4.81
CA ILE A 192 -6.86 -8.87 -6.22
C ILE A 192 -7.48 -9.96 -7.10
N GLU A 193 -7.05 -11.20 -6.92
CA GLU A 193 -7.59 -12.35 -7.65
C GLU A 193 -9.09 -12.58 -7.33
N GLN A 194 -9.50 -12.46 -6.07
CA GLN A 194 -10.91 -12.57 -5.68
C GLN A 194 -11.79 -11.51 -6.36
N MET A 195 -11.28 -10.30 -6.55
CA MET A 195 -12.03 -9.21 -7.20
C MET A 195 -12.41 -9.51 -8.66
N THR A 196 -11.73 -10.44 -9.33
CA THR A 196 -12.03 -10.84 -10.70
C THR A 196 -13.14 -11.90 -10.78
N LYS A 197 -13.51 -12.54 -9.67
CA LYS A 197 -14.43 -13.69 -9.64
C LYS A 197 -15.86 -13.24 -9.38
N HIS A 198 -16.77 -13.59 -10.30
CA HIS A 198 -18.19 -13.35 -10.13
C HIS A 198 -19.01 -14.43 -10.86
N PRO A 199 -19.99 -15.10 -10.19
CA PRO A 199 -20.77 -16.17 -10.82
C PRO A 199 -21.48 -15.78 -12.12
N LEU A 200 -21.96 -14.53 -12.22
CA LEU A 200 -22.61 -14.05 -13.43
C LEU A 200 -21.62 -13.82 -14.59
N THR A 201 -20.37 -13.53 -14.30
CA THR A 201 -19.30 -13.45 -15.31
C THR A 201 -19.07 -14.84 -15.93
N ASP A 202 -18.94 -15.86 -15.08
CA ASP A 202 -18.73 -17.24 -15.52
C ASP A 202 -19.90 -17.73 -16.36
N GLN A 203 -21.14 -17.55 -15.89
CA GLN A 203 -22.35 -17.87 -16.62
C GLN A 203 -22.47 -17.11 -17.96
N GLY A 204 -22.08 -15.83 -17.96
CA GLY A 204 -22.06 -15.01 -19.16
C GLY A 204 -21.09 -15.54 -20.21
N ILE A 205 -19.88 -15.91 -19.80
CA ILE A 205 -18.86 -16.49 -20.67
C ILE A 205 -19.36 -17.82 -21.26
N GLU A 206 -19.88 -18.72 -20.41
CA GLU A 206 -20.44 -20.01 -20.84
C GLU A 206 -21.55 -19.84 -21.89
N LYS A 207 -22.47 -18.90 -21.62
CA LYS A 207 -23.55 -18.58 -22.57
C LYS A 207 -22.99 -18.07 -23.91
N PHE A 208 -22.07 -17.11 -23.88
CA PHE A 208 -21.51 -16.54 -25.11
C PHE A 208 -20.76 -17.60 -25.93
N GLN A 209 -20.02 -18.50 -25.26
CA GLN A 209 -19.36 -19.64 -25.91
C GLN A 209 -20.38 -20.59 -26.56
N ALA A 210 -21.49 -20.92 -25.89
CA ALA A 210 -22.55 -21.77 -26.44
C ALA A 210 -23.22 -21.13 -27.65
N ASP A 211 -23.57 -19.85 -27.55
CA ASP A 211 -24.19 -19.09 -28.67
C ASP A 211 -23.25 -19.01 -29.87
N TYR A 212 -21.94 -18.77 -29.64
CA TYR A 212 -20.93 -18.72 -30.71
C TYR A 212 -20.81 -20.08 -31.43
N LYS A 213 -20.68 -21.17 -30.67
CA LYS A 213 -20.61 -22.54 -31.23
C LYS A 213 -21.86 -22.92 -32.02
N ALA A 214 -23.03 -22.53 -31.59
CA ALA A 214 -24.26 -22.80 -32.29
C ALA A 214 -24.34 -22.15 -33.68
N VAL A 215 -23.69 -21.00 -33.85
CA VAL A 215 -23.70 -20.24 -35.12
C VAL A 215 -22.53 -20.61 -36.02
N PHE A 216 -21.33 -20.78 -35.46
CA PHE A 216 -20.08 -20.91 -36.22
C PHE A 216 -19.50 -22.34 -36.22
N GLY A 217 -20.02 -23.25 -35.41
CA GLY A 217 -19.66 -24.68 -35.46
C GLY A 217 -18.26 -25.03 -34.89
N GLU A 218 -17.64 -24.16 -34.07
CA GLU A 218 -16.33 -24.35 -33.45
C GLU A 218 -16.47 -24.82 -32.00
#